data_1d6064708152e0c162783b58ed1495d6
#
_entry.id   1d6064708152e0c162783b58ed1495d6
#
_cell.length_a   1.000
_cell.length_b   1.000
_cell.length_c   1.000
_cell.angle_alpha   90.00
_cell.angle_beta   90.00
_cell.angle_gamma   90.00
#
_symmetry.space_group_name_H-M   'P 1'
#
loop_
_entity.id
_entity.type
_entity.pdbx_description
1 polymer ?
#
loop_
_entity_poly.entity_id
_entity_poly.type
_entity_poly.pdbx_seq_one_letter_code
_entity_poly.pdbx_strand_id
1 'polypeptide(L)'
;MAVAFIDPVAQTFFVDAATYPKGMFVHSVDLVFKQKDTITYQPFTVQLRPTLNGFPHASLIHSSAAIGQVSLNPDKINTVTGVGSDIPNFGNSSKYTRFQFPAPVFLLPGEHALVLFSPSDNYELFISEVGGTRLDGTDRRVEKQPYIGSFFKSQNGSTYTAFQDLDLMFRINACDFTEGSSDIILDNKAPTTNVDFDLIKITTQELNFADTLTNYFHKLTDDSTRTLASVYTGIIADTDSYLDSRQIARSTADRDAVIRVQLQTADDTVSPMVDTSRIHMIAVKNIVNDCGLPNTIFSITNGGSGYTANVAATITGVKGSGATAVAVANTITQKIESIAVTSPGSGYTEGITVTIAAPPVLSGNTTATATASGETDSKGGPALARYITRKVNLADGFDSNMIRVYLTAYQPPEATIEVYYKVLADEDQTNFADRPYVRMLNVEQGD
;
A
#
# COMPACT_ATOMS: atom_id res chain seq x y z
N MET A 1 -4.82 31.18 20.89
CA MET A 1 -5.32 30.84 19.55
C MET A 1 -6.60 31.61 19.34
N ALA A 2 -6.67 32.50 18.38
CA ALA A 2 -7.94 33.10 17.98
C ALA A 2 -8.74 32.03 17.24
N VAL A 3 -9.91 31.67 17.75
CA VAL A 3 -10.87 30.82 17.04
C VAL A 3 -11.44 31.69 15.93
N ALA A 4 -11.06 31.44 14.68
CA ALA A 4 -11.69 32.10 13.55
C ALA A 4 -13.11 31.54 13.44
N PHE A 5 -14.10 32.39 13.68
CA PHE A 5 -15.50 32.05 13.39
C PHE A 5 -15.65 32.04 11.87
N ILE A 6 -16.05 30.91 11.33
CA ILE A 6 -16.31 30.73 9.89
C ILE A 6 -17.83 30.68 9.73
N ASP A 7 -18.38 31.62 8.95
CA ASP A 7 -19.78 31.69 8.59
C ASP A 7 -20.00 31.09 7.19
N PRO A 8 -20.14 29.76 7.06
CA PRO A 8 -20.31 29.14 5.77
C PRO A 8 -21.69 29.41 5.19
N VAL A 9 -21.74 29.51 3.87
CA VAL A 9 -22.96 29.38 3.09
C VAL A 9 -22.98 28.03 2.38
N ALA A 10 -24.17 27.53 2.09
CA ALA A 10 -24.29 26.26 1.36
C ALA A 10 -25.48 26.33 0.38
N GLN A 11 -25.38 25.49 -0.66
CA GLN A 11 -26.45 25.26 -1.63
C GLN A 11 -26.62 23.76 -1.81
N THR A 12 -27.83 23.23 -1.60
CA THR A 12 -28.11 21.84 -1.98
C THR A 12 -28.43 21.73 -3.46
N PHE A 13 -28.12 20.57 -4.02
CA PHE A 13 -28.39 20.23 -5.41
C PHE A 13 -28.63 18.72 -5.56
N PHE A 14 -29.27 18.32 -6.65
CA PHE A 14 -29.62 16.92 -6.92
C PHE A 14 -28.76 16.32 -8.03
N VAL A 15 -28.28 15.12 -7.79
CA VAL A 15 -27.82 14.20 -8.83
C VAL A 15 -29.03 13.38 -9.26
N ASP A 16 -29.52 13.65 -10.45
CA ASP A 16 -30.73 13.03 -11.00
C ASP A 16 -30.48 11.54 -11.31
N ALA A 17 -31.24 10.66 -10.65
CA ALA A 17 -31.15 9.21 -10.85
C ALA A 17 -31.59 8.74 -12.23
N ALA A 18 -32.35 9.53 -12.98
CA ALA A 18 -32.73 9.18 -14.34
C ALA A 18 -31.59 9.45 -15.32
N THR A 19 -30.80 10.51 -15.09
CA THR A 19 -29.64 10.89 -15.92
C THR A 19 -28.38 10.15 -15.48
N TYR A 20 -28.19 9.98 -14.16
CA TYR A 20 -27.02 9.35 -13.56
C TYR A 20 -27.41 8.20 -12.62
N PRO A 21 -27.92 7.08 -13.15
CA PRO A 21 -28.45 5.99 -12.33
C PRO A 21 -27.38 5.30 -11.45
N LYS A 22 -26.12 5.36 -11.89
CA LYS A 22 -24.96 4.80 -11.17
C LYS A 22 -24.24 5.82 -10.27
N GLY A 23 -24.65 7.10 -10.34
CA GLY A 23 -23.97 8.23 -9.75
C GLY A 23 -23.16 9.04 -10.77
N MET A 24 -22.50 10.08 -10.28
CA MET A 24 -21.79 11.06 -11.10
C MET A 24 -20.43 11.38 -10.46
N PHE A 25 -19.40 11.53 -11.29
CA PHE A 25 -18.11 12.07 -10.85
C PHE A 25 -18.05 13.57 -11.11
N VAL A 26 -17.80 14.36 -10.07
CA VAL A 26 -17.62 15.82 -10.16
C VAL A 26 -16.13 16.14 -10.29
N HIS A 27 -15.75 16.80 -11.38
CA HIS A 27 -14.39 17.28 -11.61
C HIS A 27 -14.15 18.62 -10.94
N SER A 28 -15.08 19.56 -11.06
CA SER A 28 -14.93 20.93 -10.59
C SER A 28 -16.25 21.62 -10.37
N VAL A 29 -16.21 22.73 -9.61
CA VAL A 29 -17.33 23.64 -9.43
C VAL A 29 -16.89 25.03 -9.88
N ASP A 30 -17.73 25.68 -10.69
CA ASP A 30 -17.52 27.06 -11.12
C ASP A 30 -18.42 28.00 -10.31
N LEU A 31 -17.82 29.04 -9.76
CA LEU A 31 -18.48 30.08 -8.96
C LEU A 31 -18.24 31.45 -9.54
N VAL A 32 -19.19 32.37 -9.35
CA VAL A 32 -19.06 33.75 -9.78
C VAL A 32 -18.96 34.68 -8.57
N PHE A 33 -17.86 35.42 -8.49
CA PHE A 33 -17.57 36.36 -7.41
C PHE A 33 -17.80 37.79 -7.88
N LYS A 34 -18.43 38.61 -7.01
CA LYS A 34 -18.49 40.04 -7.18
C LYS A 34 -17.29 40.71 -6.54
N GLN A 35 -16.84 40.20 -5.38
CA GLN A 35 -15.69 40.68 -4.64
C GLN A 35 -14.84 39.54 -4.12
N LYS A 36 -13.53 39.76 -4.02
CA LYS A 36 -12.55 38.86 -3.40
C LYS A 36 -11.74 39.57 -2.33
N ASP A 37 -11.19 38.80 -1.41
CA ASP A 37 -10.34 39.33 -0.35
C ASP A 37 -8.99 39.81 -0.90
N THR A 38 -8.77 41.12 -0.84
CA THR A 38 -7.49 41.77 -1.18
C THR A 38 -6.80 42.37 0.04
N ILE A 39 -7.43 42.27 1.23
CA ILE A 39 -6.99 42.92 2.46
C ILE A 39 -6.22 41.92 3.34
N THR A 40 -6.88 40.83 3.73
CA THR A 40 -6.31 39.80 4.62
C THR A 40 -5.71 38.62 3.88
N TYR A 41 -5.94 38.54 2.56
CA TYR A 41 -5.44 37.53 1.65
C TYR A 41 -5.77 36.08 2.07
N GLN A 42 -6.95 35.88 2.65
CA GLN A 42 -7.40 34.57 3.10
C GLN A 42 -7.97 33.74 1.93
N PRO A 43 -7.71 32.41 1.90
CA PRO A 43 -8.24 31.54 0.86
C PRO A 43 -9.75 31.39 0.95
N PHE A 44 -10.37 31.07 -0.21
CA PHE A 44 -11.76 30.64 -0.29
C PHE A 44 -11.83 29.14 -0.52
N THR A 45 -12.68 28.45 0.24
CA THR A 45 -12.79 26.99 0.25
C THR A 45 -14.17 26.53 -0.20
N VAL A 46 -14.15 25.52 -1.04
CA VAL A 46 -15.33 24.81 -1.58
C VAL A 46 -15.27 23.37 -1.11
N GLN A 47 -16.38 22.87 -0.54
CA GLN A 47 -16.53 21.49 -0.10
C GLN A 47 -17.78 20.85 -0.69
N LEU A 48 -17.71 19.58 -1.04
CA LEU A 48 -18.86 18.72 -1.31
C LEU A 48 -19.17 17.89 -0.05
N ARG A 49 -20.42 17.95 0.39
CA ARG A 49 -20.88 17.24 1.58
C ARG A 49 -22.17 16.46 1.27
N PRO A 50 -22.42 15.34 1.96
CA PRO A 50 -23.73 14.71 1.93
C PRO A 50 -24.76 15.60 2.63
N THR A 51 -26.02 15.33 2.42
CA THR A 51 -27.12 15.92 3.18
C THR A 51 -27.67 14.93 4.20
N LEU A 52 -28.19 15.46 5.29
CA LEU A 52 -28.94 14.72 6.30
C LEU A 52 -30.25 15.48 6.57
N ASN A 53 -31.37 14.83 6.26
CA ASN A 53 -32.69 15.45 6.37
C ASN A 53 -32.82 16.81 5.63
N GLY A 54 -32.19 16.90 4.44
CA GLY A 54 -32.20 18.11 3.63
C GLY A 54 -31.22 19.21 4.05
N PHE A 55 -30.42 19.00 5.10
CA PHE A 55 -29.41 19.95 5.58
C PHE A 55 -27.98 19.46 5.25
N PRO A 56 -27.04 20.39 4.99
CA PRO A 56 -25.64 20.04 4.80
C PRO A 56 -25.06 19.31 6.02
N HIS A 57 -24.46 18.15 5.80
CA HIS A 57 -23.82 17.38 6.87
C HIS A 57 -22.49 18.00 7.28
N ALA A 58 -22.04 17.75 8.51
CA ALA A 58 -20.76 18.27 9.00
C ALA A 58 -19.56 17.62 8.34
N SER A 59 -19.68 16.36 7.91
CA SER A 59 -18.60 15.59 7.29
C SER A 59 -18.50 15.85 5.79
N LEU A 60 -17.28 15.78 5.26
CA LEU A 60 -17.04 15.70 3.81
C LEU A 60 -17.61 14.40 3.23
N ILE A 61 -17.89 14.40 1.93
CA ILE A 61 -18.43 13.23 1.23
C ILE A 61 -17.43 12.05 1.24
N HIS A 62 -16.13 12.35 1.26
CA HIS A 62 -15.06 11.39 1.45
C HIS A 62 -14.32 11.67 2.75
N SER A 63 -13.89 10.62 3.44
CA SER A 63 -13.15 10.71 4.70
C SER A 63 -11.76 11.36 4.56
N SER A 64 -11.22 11.42 3.35
CA SER A 64 -9.98 12.15 3.06
C SER A 64 -10.29 13.61 2.76
N ALA A 65 -9.76 14.52 3.55
CA ALA A 65 -9.88 15.96 3.32
C ALA A 65 -9.25 16.43 1.99
N ALA A 66 -8.42 15.58 1.37
CA ALA A 66 -7.81 15.86 0.06
C ALA A 66 -8.78 15.66 -1.11
N ILE A 67 -9.88 14.91 -0.91
CA ILE A 67 -10.88 14.62 -1.93
C ILE A 67 -12.18 15.29 -1.49
N GLY A 68 -12.86 16.00 -2.35
CA GLY A 68 -14.13 16.68 -2.01
C GLY A 68 -13.96 18.06 -1.37
N GLN A 69 -12.74 18.57 -1.29
CA GLN A 69 -12.42 19.93 -0.87
C GLN A 69 -11.37 20.56 -1.78
N VAL A 70 -11.54 21.84 -2.06
CA VAL A 70 -10.52 22.64 -2.76
C VAL A 70 -10.53 24.06 -2.22
N SER A 71 -9.34 24.65 -2.06
CA SER A 71 -9.13 26.02 -1.61
C SER A 71 -8.31 26.78 -2.64
N LEU A 72 -8.72 28.01 -2.94
CA LEU A 72 -8.00 28.91 -3.83
C LEU A 72 -7.65 30.21 -3.11
N ASN A 73 -6.44 30.69 -3.37
CA ASN A 73 -6.01 32.01 -2.91
C ASN A 73 -6.67 33.11 -3.75
N PRO A 74 -6.79 34.35 -3.24
CA PRO A 74 -7.45 35.46 -3.92
C PRO A 74 -6.91 35.81 -5.30
N ASP A 75 -5.61 35.56 -5.56
CA ASP A 75 -4.97 35.78 -6.88
C ASP A 75 -5.56 34.89 -7.98
N LYS A 76 -6.12 33.72 -7.63
CA LYS A 76 -6.74 32.76 -8.56
C LYS A 76 -8.25 33.00 -8.74
N ILE A 77 -8.81 33.97 -8.04
CA ILE A 77 -10.26 34.24 -8.07
C ILE A 77 -10.54 35.39 -9.03
N ASN A 78 -11.37 35.11 -10.04
CA ASN A 78 -11.92 36.09 -10.97
C ASN A 78 -13.12 36.79 -10.33
N THR A 79 -13.30 38.08 -10.60
CA THR A 79 -14.46 38.85 -10.14
C THR A 79 -15.13 39.55 -11.30
N VAL A 80 -16.45 39.78 -11.18
CA VAL A 80 -17.23 40.58 -12.13
C VAL A 80 -18.04 41.62 -11.35
N THR A 81 -18.24 42.80 -11.95
CA THR A 81 -18.94 43.91 -11.28
C THR A 81 -20.44 43.75 -11.26
N GLY A 82 -21.01 42.93 -12.15
CA GLY A 82 -22.46 42.79 -12.34
C GLY A 82 -23.11 43.93 -13.10
N VAL A 83 -22.33 44.80 -13.76
CA VAL A 83 -22.82 46.00 -14.44
C VAL A 83 -22.37 46.00 -15.90
N GLY A 84 -23.26 46.48 -16.80
CA GLY A 84 -22.98 46.64 -18.22
C GLY A 84 -22.65 45.32 -18.91
N SER A 85 -21.49 45.25 -19.57
CA SER A 85 -20.99 44.00 -20.19
C SER A 85 -20.25 43.07 -19.20
N ASP A 86 -20.01 43.52 -17.97
CA ASP A 86 -19.30 42.79 -16.94
C ASP A 86 -20.27 42.04 -16.00
N ILE A 87 -21.23 41.31 -16.57
CA ILE A 87 -22.23 40.51 -15.90
C ILE A 87 -21.76 39.04 -15.71
N PRO A 88 -22.29 38.33 -14.73
CA PRO A 88 -22.07 36.91 -14.52
C PRO A 88 -22.32 36.09 -15.78
N ASN A 89 -21.37 35.24 -16.16
CA ASN A 89 -21.50 34.41 -17.38
C ASN A 89 -20.60 33.19 -17.31
N PHE A 90 -21.15 31.98 -17.37
CA PHE A 90 -20.37 30.71 -17.45
C PHE A 90 -19.86 30.40 -18.88
N GLY A 91 -20.25 31.12 -19.89
CA GLY A 91 -19.73 30.98 -21.25
C GLY A 91 -18.35 31.61 -21.46
N ASN A 92 -17.89 32.44 -20.52
CA ASN A 92 -16.59 33.12 -20.58
C ASN A 92 -15.78 32.82 -19.31
N SER A 93 -14.63 32.17 -19.47
CA SER A 93 -13.77 31.76 -18.35
C SER A 93 -13.23 32.90 -17.51
N SER A 94 -13.18 34.13 -18.02
CA SER A 94 -12.80 35.29 -17.22
C SER A 94 -13.89 35.77 -16.25
N LYS A 95 -15.12 35.27 -16.39
CA LYS A 95 -16.30 35.74 -15.64
C LYS A 95 -16.68 34.80 -14.47
N TYR A 96 -16.00 33.68 -14.33
CA TYR A 96 -16.18 32.73 -13.23
C TYR A 96 -14.83 32.22 -12.73
N THR A 97 -14.82 31.62 -11.55
CA THR A 97 -13.66 30.93 -10.99
C THR A 97 -13.94 29.45 -10.92
N ARG A 98 -13.04 28.64 -11.46
CA ARG A 98 -13.14 27.17 -11.39
C ARG A 98 -12.39 26.63 -10.19
N PHE A 99 -13.10 25.94 -9.34
CA PHE A 99 -12.58 25.16 -8.22
C PHE A 99 -12.49 23.71 -8.65
N GLN A 100 -11.30 23.32 -9.12
CA GLN A 100 -11.04 21.96 -9.58
C GLN A 100 -10.58 21.11 -8.41
N PHE A 101 -11.26 19.99 -8.16
CA PHE A 101 -10.88 19.04 -7.14
C PHE A 101 -9.57 18.30 -7.52
N PRO A 102 -8.75 17.90 -6.54
CA PRO A 102 -7.50 17.15 -6.80
C PRO A 102 -7.72 15.81 -7.51
N ALA A 103 -8.87 15.18 -7.26
CA ALA A 103 -9.36 14.00 -7.96
C ALA A 103 -10.87 14.13 -8.18
N PRO A 104 -11.46 13.46 -9.17
CA PRO A 104 -12.91 13.44 -9.34
C PRO A 104 -13.63 12.93 -8.09
N VAL A 105 -14.68 13.62 -7.68
CA VAL A 105 -15.47 13.29 -6.50
C VAL A 105 -16.73 12.54 -6.92
N PHE A 106 -16.85 11.29 -6.45
CA PHE A 106 -18.02 10.48 -6.75
C PHE A 106 -19.22 10.86 -5.87
N LEU A 107 -20.37 11.09 -6.50
CA LEU A 107 -21.65 11.39 -5.88
C LEU A 107 -22.68 10.33 -6.28
N LEU A 108 -23.31 9.72 -5.29
CA LEU A 108 -24.47 8.86 -5.53
C LEU A 108 -25.68 9.69 -6.03
N PRO A 109 -26.66 9.07 -6.73
CA PRO A 109 -27.92 9.74 -7.00
C PRO A 109 -28.58 10.21 -5.71
N GLY A 110 -29.12 11.43 -5.74
CA GLY A 110 -29.75 12.04 -4.58
C GLY A 110 -29.30 13.46 -4.30
N GLU A 111 -29.61 13.94 -3.11
CA GLU A 111 -29.30 15.30 -2.68
C GLU A 111 -27.91 15.41 -2.05
N HIS A 112 -27.18 16.45 -2.45
CA HIS A 112 -25.85 16.79 -1.95
C HIS A 112 -25.78 18.29 -1.65
N ALA A 113 -24.76 18.70 -0.90
CA ALA A 113 -24.53 20.09 -0.55
C ALA A 113 -23.16 20.59 -1.01
N LEU A 114 -23.15 21.75 -1.63
CA LEU A 114 -22.00 22.57 -1.88
C LEU A 114 -21.84 23.53 -0.71
N VAL A 115 -20.77 23.42 0.05
CA VAL A 115 -20.50 24.27 1.22
C VAL A 115 -19.31 25.15 0.93
N LEU A 116 -19.49 26.45 1.15
CA LEU A 116 -18.57 27.54 0.79
C LEU A 116 -18.20 28.33 2.02
N PHE A 117 -16.91 28.57 2.22
CA PHE A 117 -16.45 29.38 3.34
C PHE A 117 -15.08 29.99 3.14
N SER A 118 -14.80 31.04 3.88
CA SER A 118 -13.48 31.67 4.02
C SER A 118 -13.34 32.18 5.46
N PRO A 119 -12.10 32.27 5.99
CA PRO A 119 -11.84 33.04 7.22
C PRO A 119 -12.03 34.56 7.07
N SER A 120 -12.27 35.05 5.85
CA SER A 120 -12.47 36.46 5.53
C SER A 120 -13.93 36.74 5.16
N ASP A 121 -14.45 37.88 5.59
CA ASP A 121 -15.78 38.43 5.24
C ASP A 121 -15.75 39.27 3.94
N ASN A 122 -14.57 39.40 3.28
CA ASN A 122 -14.39 40.21 2.09
C ASN A 122 -14.73 39.52 0.77
N TYR A 123 -15.41 38.39 0.81
CA TYR A 123 -15.89 37.68 -0.38
C TYR A 123 -17.39 37.92 -0.60
N GLU A 124 -17.76 38.32 -1.83
CA GLU A 124 -19.15 38.43 -2.25
C GLU A 124 -19.40 37.50 -3.45
N LEU A 125 -20.44 36.67 -3.35
CA LEU A 125 -20.91 35.76 -4.40
C LEU A 125 -22.21 36.26 -5.00
N PHE A 126 -22.43 35.93 -6.28
CA PHE A 126 -23.74 36.21 -6.88
C PHE A 126 -24.77 35.15 -6.48
N ILE A 127 -25.92 35.62 -6.08
CA ILE A 127 -27.10 34.82 -5.74
C ILE A 127 -28.30 35.32 -6.58
N SER A 128 -29.29 34.45 -6.75
CA SER A 128 -30.58 34.77 -7.29
C SER A 128 -31.60 34.88 -6.14
N GLU A 129 -32.43 35.91 -6.15
CA GLU A 129 -33.49 36.09 -5.19
C GLU A 129 -34.83 36.16 -5.91
N VAL A 130 -35.82 35.41 -5.44
CA VAL A 130 -37.18 35.46 -6.00
C VAL A 130 -37.78 36.86 -5.79
N GLY A 131 -38.27 37.50 -6.88
CA GLY A 131 -38.70 38.88 -6.90
C GLY A 131 -37.59 39.92 -7.13
N GLY A 132 -36.29 39.51 -7.09
CA GLY A 132 -35.16 40.35 -7.40
C GLY A 132 -35.08 40.70 -8.91
N THR A 133 -34.38 41.78 -9.26
CA THR A 133 -34.18 42.22 -10.64
C THR A 133 -33.05 41.42 -11.30
N ARG A 134 -33.28 40.98 -12.52
CA ARG A 134 -32.24 40.25 -13.30
C ARG A 134 -31.13 41.20 -13.72
N LEU A 135 -29.90 40.67 -13.75
CA LEU A 135 -28.71 41.43 -14.17
C LEU A 135 -28.50 41.50 -15.70
N ASP A 136 -29.42 40.93 -16.49
CA ASP A 136 -29.34 40.88 -17.96
C ASP A 136 -29.75 42.21 -18.66
N GLY A 137 -29.97 43.27 -17.91
CA GLY A 137 -30.36 44.59 -18.41
C GLY A 137 -31.83 44.68 -18.84
N THR A 138 -32.59 43.61 -18.61
CA THR A 138 -34.06 43.62 -18.79
C THR A 138 -34.70 43.88 -17.43
N ASP A 139 -35.56 44.82 -17.24
CA ASP A 139 -36.26 45.07 -15.96
C ASP A 139 -37.16 43.91 -15.48
N ARG A 140 -36.82 42.70 -15.94
CA ARG A 140 -37.52 41.46 -15.55
C ARG A 140 -37.12 41.04 -14.14
N ARG A 141 -38.08 40.50 -13.40
CA ARG A 141 -37.85 39.90 -12.09
C ARG A 141 -37.64 38.39 -12.18
N VAL A 142 -36.96 37.83 -11.21
CA VAL A 142 -36.81 36.37 -11.02
C VAL A 142 -38.16 35.84 -10.50
N GLU A 143 -38.88 35.06 -11.27
CA GLU A 143 -40.19 34.54 -10.94
C GLU A 143 -40.19 33.21 -10.22
N LYS A 144 -39.12 32.43 -10.39
CA LYS A 144 -38.96 31.09 -9.77
C LYS A 144 -37.47 30.77 -9.56
N GLN A 145 -37.23 29.88 -8.64
CA GLN A 145 -35.88 29.33 -8.40
C GLN A 145 -35.40 28.53 -9.62
N PRO A 146 -34.13 28.68 -10.03
CA PRO A 146 -33.56 27.95 -11.16
C PRO A 146 -33.28 26.48 -10.85
N TYR A 147 -33.10 26.08 -9.58
CA TYR A 147 -32.73 24.72 -9.16
C TYR A 147 -33.72 24.14 -8.16
N ILE A 148 -33.72 22.82 -8.05
CA ILE A 148 -34.36 22.08 -6.96
C ILE A 148 -33.28 21.94 -5.87
N GLY A 149 -33.37 22.72 -4.83
CA GLY A 149 -32.44 22.78 -3.72
C GLY A 149 -32.70 23.99 -2.87
N SER A 150 -31.99 24.16 -1.79
CA SER A 150 -32.13 25.28 -0.89
C SER A 150 -30.78 25.94 -0.61
N PHE A 151 -30.80 27.26 -0.47
CA PHE A 151 -29.65 28.01 0.01
C PHE A 151 -29.65 28.06 1.53
N PHE A 152 -28.48 27.95 2.14
CA PHE A 152 -28.32 27.93 3.59
C PHE A 152 -27.26 28.94 4.04
N LYS A 153 -27.48 29.52 5.23
CA LYS A 153 -26.48 30.29 5.96
C LYS A 153 -26.24 29.66 7.32
N SER A 154 -25.01 29.73 7.79
CA SER A 154 -24.59 29.24 9.10
C SER A 154 -23.69 30.24 9.79
N GLN A 155 -23.82 30.38 11.10
CA GLN A 155 -22.98 31.25 11.95
C GLN A 155 -21.95 30.45 12.76
N ASN A 156 -21.99 29.11 12.67
CA ASN A 156 -21.12 28.25 13.49
C ASN A 156 -20.58 27.03 12.73
N GLY A 157 -20.80 26.96 11.41
CA GLY A 157 -20.36 25.86 10.57
C GLY A 157 -21.04 24.51 10.80
N SER A 158 -21.98 24.40 11.74
CA SER A 158 -22.68 23.15 12.08
C SER A 158 -24.20 23.25 12.01
N THR A 159 -24.75 24.42 12.29
CA THR A 159 -26.21 24.67 12.24
C THR A 159 -26.52 25.57 11.06
N TYR A 160 -27.40 25.12 10.18
CA TYR A 160 -27.79 25.79 8.96
C TYR A 160 -29.21 26.25 9.00
N THR A 161 -29.48 27.50 8.54
CA THR A 161 -30.80 28.05 8.33
C THR A 161 -31.10 28.12 6.85
N ALA A 162 -32.21 27.53 6.42
CA ALA A 162 -32.61 27.47 5.00
C ALA A 162 -33.28 28.80 4.57
N PHE A 163 -32.92 29.24 3.37
CA PHE A 163 -33.52 30.39 2.67
C PHE A 163 -34.05 29.89 1.33
N GLN A 164 -35.33 29.68 1.24
CA GLN A 164 -35.97 29.08 0.06
C GLN A 164 -36.19 30.07 -1.09
N ASP A 165 -35.99 31.35 -0.86
CA ASP A 165 -36.12 32.45 -1.83
C ASP A 165 -34.75 32.79 -2.48
N LEU A 166 -33.66 32.17 -2.02
CA LEU A 166 -32.30 32.44 -2.50
C LEU A 166 -31.71 31.21 -3.17
N ASP A 167 -30.97 31.43 -4.24
CA ASP A 167 -30.14 30.41 -4.89
C ASP A 167 -28.75 30.96 -5.20
N LEU A 168 -27.71 30.14 -4.99
CA LEU A 168 -26.36 30.46 -5.38
C LEU A 168 -26.19 30.34 -6.90
N MET A 169 -25.43 31.24 -7.50
CA MET A 169 -25.01 31.09 -8.89
C MET A 169 -23.80 30.17 -8.98
N PHE A 170 -23.98 28.92 -9.39
CA PHE A 170 -22.93 27.93 -9.53
C PHE A 170 -23.14 27.02 -10.74
N ARG A 171 -22.08 26.32 -11.13
CA ARG A 171 -22.14 25.25 -12.13
C ARG A 171 -21.27 24.08 -11.66
N ILE A 172 -21.83 22.88 -11.70
CA ILE A 172 -21.11 21.64 -11.44
C ILE A 172 -20.66 21.07 -12.79
N ASN A 173 -19.37 20.72 -12.88
CA ASN A 173 -18.80 20.08 -14.05
C ASN A 173 -18.56 18.61 -13.73
N ALA A 174 -19.33 17.73 -14.38
CA ALA A 174 -19.16 16.28 -14.32
C ALA A 174 -17.97 15.83 -15.16
N CYS A 175 -17.43 14.67 -14.83
CA CYS A 175 -16.52 13.96 -15.72
C CYS A 175 -17.32 13.25 -16.82
N ASP A 176 -16.68 13.18 -17.96
CA ASP A 176 -17.10 12.38 -19.12
C ASP A 176 -15.93 11.44 -19.42
N PHE A 177 -16.12 10.14 -19.20
CA PHE A 177 -15.07 9.14 -19.33
C PHE A 177 -15.09 8.55 -20.74
N THR A 178 -13.91 8.33 -21.29
CA THR A 178 -13.79 7.59 -22.54
C THR A 178 -13.94 6.10 -22.27
N GLU A 179 -14.89 5.45 -22.91
CA GLU A 179 -15.04 4.01 -22.87
C GLU A 179 -13.74 3.31 -23.29
N GLY A 180 -13.38 2.23 -22.58
CA GLY A 180 -12.17 1.48 -22.84
C GLY A 180 -11.34 1.22 -21.60
N SER A 181 -10.02 1.21 -21.75
CA SER A 181 -9.09 0.96 -20.64
C SER A 181 -8.01 2.02 -20.55
N SER A 182 -7.62 2.31 -19.30
CA SER A 182 -6.48 3.17 -18.95
C SER A 182 -5.59 2.46 -17.94
N ASP A 183 -4.27 2.63 -18.07
CA ASP A 183 -3.29 1.94 -17.22
C ASP A 183 -2.62 2.92 -16.25
N ILE A 184 -2.54 2.53 -14.98
CA ILE A 184 -1.70 3.17 -13.98
C ILE A 184 -0.48 2.27 -13.76
N ILE A 185 0.72 2.80 -13.95
CA ILE A 185 1.96 2.06 -13.75
C ILE A 185 2.56 2.51 -12.42
N LEU A 186 2.67 1.55 -11.50
CA LEU A 186 3.33 1.72 -10.21
C LEU A 186 4.73 1.12 -10.32
N ASP A 187 5.71 1.98 -10.48
CA ASP A 187 7.12 1.61 -10.59
C ASP A 187 7.74 1.67 -9.19
N ASN A 188 7.94 0.49 -8.60
CA ASN A 188 8.63 0.38 -7.33
C ASN A 188 10.14 0.40 -7.58
N LYS A 189 10.80 1.45 -7.11
CA LYS A 189 12.25 1.47 -7.03
C LYS A 189 12.67 0.73 -5.77
N ALA A 190 12.91 -0.57 -5.90
CA ALA A 190 13.47 -1.34 -4.81
C ALA A 190 14.79 -0.70 -4.31
N PRO A 191 15.06 -0.74 -3.01
CA PRO A 191 16.36 -0.34 -2.50
C PRO A 191 17.46 -1.21 -3.13
N THR A 192 18.61 -0.64 -3.40
CA THR A 192 19.77 -1.18 -4.11
C THR A 192 20.45 -2.41 -3.47
N THR A 193 19.75 -3.19 -2.67
CA THR A 193 20.28 -4.36 -1.96
C THR A 193 19.44 -5.58 -2.27
N ASN A 194 20.01 -6.50 -3.01
CA ASN A 194 19.67 -7.94 -3.21
C ASN A 194 18.32 -8.37 -2.61
N VAL A 195 17.20 -7.82 -3.11
CA VAL A 195 15.87 -8.23 -2.69
C VAL A 195 15.40 -9.34 -3.64
N ASP A 196 15.54 -10.56 -3.20
CA ASP A 196 14.99 -11.72 -3.88
C ASP A 196 13.63 -12.07 -3.27
N PHE A 197 12.64 -12.41 -4.08
CA PHE A 197 11.31 -12.80 -3.62
C PHE A 197 10.67 -13.83 -4.55
N ASP A 198 9.83 -14.69 -3.99
CA ASP A 198 9.17 -15.80 -4.68
C ASP A 198 7.65 -15.65 -4.72
N LEU A 199 7.12 -14.71 -3.93
CA LEU A 199 5.70 -14.45 -3.80
C LEU A 199 5.46 -12.95 -3.83
N ILE A 200 4.42 -12.56 -4.56
CA ILE A 200 3.89 -11.19 -4.57
C ILE A 200 2.44 -11.23 -4.14
N LYS A 201 2.08 -10.29 -3.28
CA LYS A 201 0.70 -9.98 -2.94
C LYS A 201 0.45 -8.50 -3.16
N ILE A 202 -0.60 -8.16 -3.89
CA ILE A 202 -1.09 -6.79 -4.01
C ILE A 202 -2.29 -6.66 -3.10
N THR A 203 -2.21 -5.74 -2.14
CA THR A 203 -3.35 -5.32 -1.33
C THR A 203 -3.86 -4.00 -1.87
N THR A 204 -5.16 -3.88 -2.06
CA THR A 204 -5.77 -2.70 -2.66
C THR A 204 -7.08 -2.35 -1.98
N GLN A 205 -7.51 -1.13 -2.16
CA GLN A 205 -8.86 -0.70 -1.86
C GLN A 205 -9.44 -0.06 -3.10
N GLU A 206 -10.48 -0.68 -3.64
CA GLU A 206 -11.10 -0.29 -4.90
C GLU A 206 -12.62 -0.24 -4.77
N LEU A 207 -13.22 0.54 -5.65
CA LEU A 207 -14.66 0.57 -5.86
C LEU A 207 -14.93 0.41 -7.35
N ASN A 208 -15.55 -0.70 -7.71
CA ASN A 208 -16.02 -0.97 -9.06
C ASN A 208 -17.53 -0.76 -9.12
N PHE A 209 -17.99 -0.17 -10.22
CA PHE A 209 -19.41 0.00 -10.54
C PHE A 209 -19.85 -1.08 -11.56
N ALA A 210 -21.15 -1.19 -11.80
CA ALA A 210 -21.63 -1.96 -12.94
C ALA A 210 -21.00 -1.42 -14.24
N ASP A 211 -20.53 -2.33 -15.08
CA ASP A 211 -19.85 -2.03 -16.35
C ASP A 211 -18.43 -1.42 -16.18
N THR A 212 -17.86 -1.49 -14.97
CA THR A 212 -16.46 -1.14 -14.72
C THR A 212 -15.68 -2.31 -14.15
N LEU A 213 -14.38 -2.35 -14.39
CA LEU A 213 -13.50 -3.42 -13.93
C LEU A 213 -12.10 -2.89 -13.63
N THR A 214 -11.52 -3.35 -12.54
CA THR A 214 -10.10 -3.14 -12.22
C THR A 214 -9.34 -4.44 -12.33
N ASN A 215 -8.29 -4.48 -13.14
CA ASN A 215 -7.40 -5.61 -13.29
C ASN A 215 -5.99 -5.26 -12.81
N TYR A 216 -5.33 -6.22 -12.20
CA TYR A 216 -3.97 -6.07 -11.71
C TYR A 216 -3.03 -6.99 -12.45
N PHE A 217 -1.85 -6.49 -12.75
CA PHE A 217 -0.79 -7.23 -13.41
C PHE A 217 0.54 -6.89 -12.74
N HIS A 218 1.42 -7.85 -12.69
CA HIS A 218 2.80 -7.63 -12.30
C HIS A 218 3.76 -7.95 -13.44
N LYS A 219 4.93 -7.38 -13.37
CA LYS A 219 6.03 -7.62 -14.28
C LYS A 219 7.33 -7.55 -13.50
N LEU A 220 8.15 -8.59 -13.59
CA LEU A 220 9.45 -8.61 -12.96
C LEU A 220 10.45 -7.83 -13.81
N THR A 221 11.29 -7.07 -13.15
CA THR A 221 12.40 -6.33 -13.78
C THR A 221 13.71 -6.71 -13.14
N ASP A 222 14.78 -6.52 -13.90
CA ASP A 222 16.15 -6.58 -13.43
C ASP A 222 16.57 -5.16 -12.98
N ASP A 223 17.12 -5.04 -11.77
CA ASP A 223 17.51 -3.74 -11.21
C ASP A 223 18.59 -3.03 -12.01
N SER A 224 19.53 -3.77 -12.63
CA SER A 224 20.69 -3.18 -13.29
C SER A 224 20.36 -2.47 -14.61
N THR A 225 19.38 -2.95 -15.36
CA THR A 225 19.07 -2.45 -16.69
C THR A 225 17.65 -1.88 -16.81
N ARG A 226 16.79 -2.16 -15.83
CA ARG A 226 15.34 -1.90 -15.88
C ARG A 226 14.69 -2.37 -17.18
N THR A 227 15.35 -3.32 -17.84
CA THR A 227 14.82 -3.93 -19.06
C THR A 227 13.62 -4.77 -18.65
N LEU A 228 12.47 -4.22 -18.90
CA LEU A 228 11.20 -4.83 -18.58
C LEU A 228 11.10 -6.18 -19.29
N ALA A 229 10.90 -7.26 -18.53
CA ALA A 229 10.44 -8.50 -19.11
C ALA A 229 9.25 -8.22 -20.03
N SER A 230 9.15 -8.84 -21.17
CA SER A 230 8.20 -8.44 -22.23
C SER A 230 6.72 -8.65 -21.89
N VAL A 231 6.40 -9.34 -20.80
CA VAL A 231 5.01 -9.78 -20.53
C VAL A 231 4.58 -9.44 -19.11
N TYR A 232 3.43 -8.79 -19.01
CA TYR A 232 2.69 -8.65 -17.76
C TYR A 232 1.92 -9.93 -17.46
N THR A 233 1.97 -10.38 -16.22
CA THR A 233 1.21 -11.53 -15.72
C THR A 233 0.08 -11.02 -14.82
N GLY A 234 -1.15 -11.51 -15.03
CA GLY A 234 -2.29 -11.16 -14.20
C GLY A 234 -2.10 -11.62 -12.76
N ILE A 235 -2.57 -10.82 -11.82
CA ILE A 235 -2.59 -11.14 -10.39
C ILE A 235 -3.95 -10.75 -9.82
N ILE A 236 -4.48 -11.59 -8.95
CA ILE A 236 -5.72 -11.29 -8.24
C ILE A 236 -5.37 -10.52 -6.97
N ALA A 237 -5.97 -9.35 -6.79
CA ALA A 237 -5.77 -8.53 -5.60
C ALA A 237 -6.13 -9.32 -4.33
N ASP A 238 -5.44 -9.01 -3.24
CA ASP A 238 -5.59 -9.62 -1.91
C ASP A 238 -5.34 -11.13 -1.83
N THR A 239 -4.84 -11.74 -2.91
CA THR A 239 -4.42 -13.14 -2.94
C THR A 239 -2.90 -13.27 -3.05
N ASP A 240 -2.37 -14.37 -2.52
CA ASP A 240 -0.96 -14.71 -2.64
C ASP A 240 -0.69 -15.26 -4.05
N SER A 241 0.18 -14.60 -4.79
CA SER A 241 0.61 -15.03 -6.13
C SER A 241 2.05 -15.49 -6.10
N TYR A 242 2.27 -16.78 -6.34
CA TYR A 242 3.59 -17.38 -6.45
C TYR A 242 4.18 -17.13 -7.82
N LEU A 243 5.46 -16.73 -7.87
CA LEU A 243 6.22 -16.61 -9.10
C LEU A 243 6.51 -17.99 -9.66
N ASP A 244 6.30 -18.18 -10.95
CA ASP A 244 6.66 -19.44 -11.59
C ASP A 244 8.20 -19.57 -11.76
N SER A 245 8.67 -20.79 -11.92
CA SER A 245 10.10 -21.10 -12.08
C SER A 245 10.73 -20.41 -13.29
N ARG A 246 9.93 -20.06 -14.31
CA ARG A 246 10.42 -19.36 -15.52
C ARG A 246 10.63 -17.87 -15.25
N GLN A 247 9.78 -17.28 -14.40
CA GLN A 247 9.92 -15.89 -13.96
C GLN A 247 11.15 -15.78 -13.03
N ILE A 248 11.33 -16.75 -12.13
CA ILE A 248 12.47 -16.83 -11.22
C ILE A 248 13.80 -17.02 -11.98
N ALA A 249 13.83 -17.92 -12.96
CA ALA A 249 15.04 -18.25 -13.71
C ALA A 249 15.56 -17.10 -14.61
N ARG A 250 14.73 -16.11 -14.92
CA ARG A 250 15.13 -14.96 -15.76
C ARG A 250 15.80 -13.84 -15.00
N SER A 251 15.72 -13.86 -13.70
CA SER A 251 16.31 -12.85 -12.81
C SER A 251 17.53 -13.45 -12.12
N THR A 252 18.71 -13.07 -12.54
CA THR A 252 19.99 -13.57 -11.99
C THR A 252 20.52 -12.72 -10.83
N ALA A 253 19.86 -11.63 -10.51
CA ALA A 253 20.24 -10.66 -9.47
C ALA A 253 19.00 -10.03 -8.85
N ASP A 254 19.10 -8.84 -8.34
CA ASP A 254 18.06 -8.08 -7.68
C ASP A 254 16.76 -8.05 -8.50
N ARG A 255 15.69 -8.57 -7.91
CA ARG A 255 14.37 -8.56 -8.52
C ARG A 255 13.62 -7.33 -8.09
N ASP A 256 13.06 -6.66 -9.07
CA ASP A 256 12.08 -5.59 -8.85
C ASP A 256 10.77 -5.96 -9.54
N ALA A 257 9.69 -5.36 -9.13
CA ALA A 257 8.38 -5.58 -9.71
C ALA A 257 7.71 -4.25 -10.08
N VAL A 258 7.21 -4.21 -11.30
CA VAL A 258 6.33 -3.13 -11.75
C VAL A 258 4.90 -3.65 -11.71
N ILE A 259 4.02 -2.92 -11.06
CA ILE A 259 2.60 -3.22 -11.01
C ILE A 259 1.88 -2.34 -12.02
N ARG A 260 1.03 -2.95 -12.82
CA ARG A 260 0.08 -2.26 -13.69
C ARG A 260 -1.32 -2.48 -13.16
N VAL A 261 -2.00 -1.38 -12.89
CA VAL A 261 -3.43 -1.37 -12.57
C VAL A 261 -4.16 -0.90 -13.83
N GLN A 262 -4.98 -1.74 -14.39
CA GLN A 262 -5.79 -1.42 -15.56
C GLN A 262 -7.21 -1.11 -15.13
N LEU A 263 -7.65 0.12 -15.36
CA LEU A 263 -9.00 0.57 -15.12
C LEU A 263 -9.78 0.45 -16.44
N GLN A 264 -10.93 -0.19 -16.41
CA GLN A 264 -11.79 -0.38 -17.58
C GLN A 264 -13.19 0.13 -17.30
N THR A 265 -13.77 0.82 -18.24
CA THR A 265 -15.19 1.20 -18.23
C THR A 265 -15.82 0.99 -19.59
N ALA A 266 -17.08 0.55 -19.58
CA ALA A 266 -17.99 0.52 -20.73
C ALA A 266 -19.12 1.55 -20.57
N ASP A 267 -18.94 2.56 -19.70
CA ASP A 267 -19.91 3.61 -19.39
C ASP A 267 -19.18 4.95 -19.26
N ASP A 268 -19.64 5.97 -19.98
CA ASP A 268 -19.03 7.30 -20.01
C ASP A 268 -19.27 8.12 -18.73
N THR A 269 -20.20 7.71 -17.89
CA THR A 269 -20.55 8.42 -16.65
C THR A 269 -19.79 7.96 -15.42
N VAL A 270 -19.23 6.74 -15.43
CA VAL A 270 -18.53 6.14 -14.29
C VAL A 270 -17.18 5.53 -14.67
N SER A 271 -16.26 5.54 -13.75
CA SER A 271 -14.95 4.88 -13.84
C SER A 271 -14.67 4.11 -12.54
N PRO A 272 -13.95 2.99 -12.58
CA PRO A 272 -13.49 2.37 -11.35
C PRO A 272 -12.62 3.33 -10.56
N MET A 273 -12.65 3.20 -9.24
CA MET A 273 -11.84 4.00 -8.33
C MET A 273 -10.86 3.10 -7.59
N VAL A 274 -9.61 3.54 -7.50
CA VAL A 274 -8.57 2.86 -6.72
C VAL A 274 -7.92 3.89 -5.79
N ASP A 275 -7.86 3.57 -4.49
CA ASP A 275 -7.15 4.40 -3.52
C ASP A 275 -5.65 4.14 -3.61
N THR A 276 -4.94 4.99 -4.34
CA THR A 276 -3.49 4.86 -4.56
C THR A 276 -2.67 5.00 -3.27
N SER A 277 -3.22 5.58 -2.21
CA SER A 277 -2.56 5.66 -0.90
C SER A 277 -2.62 4.35 -0.11
N ARG A 278 -3.46 3.42 -0.54
CA ARG A 278 -3.69 2.11 0.10
C ARG A 278 -3.35 0.93 -0.79
N ILE A 279 -2.73 1.17 -1.94
CA ILE A 279 -2.13 0.09 -2.73
C ILE A 279 -0.79 -0.26 -2.10
N HIS A 280 -0.65 -1.52 -1.70
CA HIS A 280 0.59 -2.05 -1.18
C HIS A 280 0.99 -3.30 -1.96
N MET A 281 2.23 -3.37 -2.35
CA MET A 281 2.85 -4.60 -2.82
C MET A 281 3.66 -5.22 -1.68
N ILE A 282 3.35 -6.44 -1.33
CA ILE A 282 4.11 -7.24 -0.38
C ILE A 282 4.86 -8.28 -1.20
N ALA A 283 6.18 -8.19 -1.19
CA ALA A 283 7.06 -9.21 -1.78
C ALA A 283 7.64 -10.05 -0.66
N VAL A 284 7.54 -11.36 -0.78
CA VAL A 284 7.99 -12.30 0.24
C VAL A 284 8.97 -13.29 -0.38
N LYS A 285 10.12 -13.43 0.24
CA LYS A 285 11.03 -14.55 -0.05
C LYS A 285 10.67 -15.71 0.85
N ASN A 286 10.29 -16.81 0.24
CA ASN A 286 10.26 -18.08 0.94
C ASN A 286 11.68 -18.53 1.17
N ILE A 287 12.11 -18.61 2.42
CA ILE A 287 13.42 -19.15 2.76
C ILE A 287 13.34 -20.67 2.60
N VAL A 288 13.65 -21.15 1.41
CA VAL A 288 14.07 -22.54 1.23
C VAL A 288 15.49 -22.59 1.73
N ASN A 289 15.68 -22.99 2.96
CA ASN A 289 17.03 -23.22 3.46
C ASN A 289 17.50 -24.56 2.88
N ASP A 290 18.30 -24.47 1.85
CA ASP A 290 19.03 -25.56 1.23
C ASP A 290 20.11 -26.00 2.20
N CYS A 291 19.79 -26.79 3.21
CA CYS A 291 20.67 -27.32 4.27
C CYS A 291 22.13 -26.84 4.22
N GLY A 292 22.31 -25.54 4.29
CA GLY A 292 23.60 -24.92 4.47
C GLY A 292 24.05 -25.13 5.93
N LEU A 293 25.34 -25.21 6.16
CA LEU A 293 25.89 -25.46 7.50
C LEU A 293 25.86 -24.19 8.35
N PRO A 294 25.10 -24.13 9.45
CA PRO A 294 25.18 -23.04 10.39
C PRO A 294 26.45 -23.14 11.25
N ASN A 295 26.95 -22.00 11.72
CA ASN A 295 28.12 -21.95 12.62
C ASN A 295 27.96 -22.80 13.88
N THR A 296 26.72 -23.03 14.33
CA THR A 296 26.39 -23.68 15.60
C THR A 296 26.61 -25.19 15.63
N ILE A 297 26.87 -25.82 14.49
CA ILE A 297 27.12 -27.27 14.44
C ILE A 297 28.55 -27.66 14.82
N PHE A 298 29.48 -26.69 14.82
CA PHE A 298 30.88 -26.96 15.08
C PHE A 298 31.22 -26.75 16.57
N SER A 299 31.90 -27.71 17.15
CA SER A 299 32.40 -27.63 18.53
C SER A 299 33.89 -27.93 18.55
N ILE A 300 34.70 -27.02 19.10
CA ILE A 300 36.12 -27.21 19.26
C ILE A 300 36.34 -28.24 20.39
N THR A 301 36.93 -29.36 20.05
CA THR A 301 37.29 -30.42 21.01
C THR A 301 38.68 -30.22 21.63
N ASN A 302 39.59 -29.65 20.82
CA ASN A 302 40.91 -29.22 21.28
C ASN A 302 41.30 -27.97 20.48
N GLY A 303 41.57 -26.87 21.18
CA GLY A 303 42.00 -25.62 20.53
C GLY A 303 43.37 -25.61 19.93
N GLY A 304 44.16 -26.66 20.14
CA GLY A 304 45.57 -26.72 19.68
C GLY A 304 46.46 -25.67 20.31
N SER A 305 47.61 -25.43 19.67
CA SER A 305 48.55 -24.38 20.08
C SER A 305 49.31 -23.80 18.88
N GLY A 306 49.84 -22.58 19.05
CA GLY A 306 50.71 -21.96 18.02
C GLY A 306 49.93 -21.28 16.88
N TYR A 307 48.61 -20.99 17.05
CA TYR A 307 47.82 -20.29 16.09
C TYR A 307 47.93 -18.76 16.30
N THR A 308 48.69 -18.11 15.43
CA THR A 308 48.89 -16.65 15.49
C THR A 308 47.93 -15.87 14.59
N ALA A 309 47.16 -16.57 13.76
CA ALA A 309 46.15 -16.03 12.86
C ALA A 309 45.07 -17.07 12.57
N ASN A 310 43.95 -16.62 12.03
CA ASN A 310 42.90 -17.50 11.53
C ASN A 310 43.44 -18.43 10.43
N VAL A 311 42.98 -19.66 10.44
CA VAL A 311 43.39 -20.67 9.44
C VAL A 311 42.20 -21.30 8.75
N ALA A 312 42.42 -21.93 7.59
CA ALA A 312 41.36 -22.59 6.87
C ALA A 312 40.77 -23.77 7.65
N ALA A 313 39.48 -23.93 7.64
CA ALA A 313 38.79 -25.13 8.08
C ALA A 313 38.12 -25.79 6.85
N THR A 314 38.57 -27.01 6.54
CA THR A 314 37.99 -27.77 5.43
C THR A 314 36.84 -28.59 5.93
N ILE A 315 35.70 -28.46 5.28
CA ILE A 315 34.49 -29.18 5.61
C ILE A 315 34.25 -30.24 4.54
N THR A 316 34.02 -31.47 4.97
CA THR A 316 33.61 -32.58 4.12
C THR A 316 32.41 -33.30 4.70
N GLY A 317 31.51 -33.76 3.86
CA GLY A 317 30.32 -34.53 4.23
C GLY A 317 30.09 -35.67 3.26
N VAL A 318 29.31 -36.66 3.67
CA VAL A 318 28.93 -37.81 2.82
C VAL A 318 28.09 -37.28 1.61
N LYS A 319 27.29 -36.28 1.84
CA LYS A 319 26.56 -35.51 0.83
C LYS A 319 26.76 -34.01 1.12
N GLY A 320 26.58 -33.21 0.12
CA GLY A 320 26.77 -31.77 0.20
C GLY A 320 28.08 -31.26 -0.38
N SER A 321 28.08 -30.00 -0.75
CA SER A 321 29.23 -29.34 -1.36
C SER A 321 29.19 -27.82 -1.17
N GLY A 322 30.32 -27.17 -1.42
CA GLY A 322 30.40 -25.71 -1.48
C GLY A 322 30.54 -25.00 -0.14
N ALA A 323 30.52 -25.73 1.01
CA ALA A 323 30.75 -25.07 2.29
C ALA A 323 32.21 -24.67 2.45
N THR A 324 32.44 -23.48 2.95
CA THR A 324 33.76 -22.96 3.33
C THR A 324 33.71 -22.40 4.74
N ALA A 325 34.79 -22.56 5.48
CA ALA A 325 34.89 -22.07 6.84
C ALA A 325 36.30 -21.63 7.21
N VAL A 326 36.42 -20.83 8.21
CA VAL A 326 37.65 -20.35 8.82
C VAL A 326 37.65 -20.69 10.30
N ALA A 327 38.73 -21.32 10.75
CA ALA A 327 38.96 -21.50 12.18
C ALA A 327 39.53 -20.21 12.78
N VAL A 328 38.80 -19.67 13.76
CA VAL A 328 39.09 -18.38 14.39
C VAL A 328 40.05 -18.60 15.52
N ALA A 329 41.23 -18.00 15.47
CA ALA A 329 42.27 -18.07 16.46
C ALA A 329 42.20 -16.91 17.44
N ASN A 330 42.33 -17.20 18.71
CA ASN A 330 42.65 -16.19 19.71
C ASN A 330 44.18 -15.98 19.72
N THR A 331 44.62 -14.83 19.23
CA THR A 331 46.03 -14.48 19.06
C THR A 331 46.80 -14.35 20.40
N ILE A 332 46.10 -14.18 21.50
CA ILE A 332 46.69 -14.06 22.85
C ILE A 332 46.97 -15.47 23.38
N THR A 333 45.98 -16.35 23.33
CA THR A 333 46.11 -17.75 23.81
C THR A 333 46.74 -18.68 22.81
N GLN A 334 46.84 -18.22 21.54
CA GLN A 334 47.33 -18.98 20.37
C GLN A 334 46.58 -20.31 20.15
N LYS A 335 45.27 -20.29 20.45
CA LYS A 335 44.35 -21.43 20.30
C LYS A 335 43.19 -21.10 19.36
N ILE A 336 42.64 -22.10 18.70
CA ILE A 336 41.39 -22.00 17.96
C ILE A 336 40.25 -22.04 18.97
N GLU A 337 39.35 -21.06 18.91
CA GLU A 337 38.18 -20.92 19.79
C GLU A 337 36.86 -21.23 19.10
N SER A 338 36.75 -20.98 17.78
CA SER A 338 35.53 -21.22 17.06
C SER A 338 35.80 -21.50 15.56
N ILE A 339 34.74 -21.95 14.87
CA ILE A 339 34.73 -22.08 13.43
C ILE A 339 33.64 -21.15 12.89
N ALA A 340 34.03 -20.26 12.00
CA ALA A 340 33.13 -19.36 11.29
C ALA A 340 32.91 -19.88 9.87
N VAL A 341 31.65 -20.24 9.54
CA VAL A 341 31.27 -20.62 8.19
C VAL A 341 31.20 -19.35 7.33
N THR A 342 31.98 -19.31 6.26
CA THR A 342 32.03 -18.20 5.31
C THR A 342 31.12 -18.41 4.11
N SER A 343 30.86 -19.67 3.76
CA SER A 343 29.83 -20.08 2.82
C SER A 343 29.14 -21.33 3.35
N PRO A 344 27.80 -21.33 3.49
CA PRO A 344 27.10 -22.46 4.10
C PRO A 344 27.08 -23.70 3.20
N GLY A 345 27.34 -23.57 1.89
CA GLY A 345 27.18 -24.66 0.93
C GLY A 345 25.74 -25.16 0.83
N SER A 346 25.54 -26.34 0.29
CA SER A 346 24.22 -26.97 0.15
C SER A 346 24.28 -28.49 0.25
N GLY A 347 23.16 -29.12 0.61
CA GLY A 347 22.99 -30.57 0.59
C GLY A 347 23.72 -31.35 1.68
N TYR A 348 24.23 -30.71 2.73
CA TYR A 348 24.88 -31.39 3.83
C TYR A 348 23.87 -32.08 4.75
N THR A 349 24.09 -33.36 4.96
CA THR A 349 23.29 -34.21 5.86
C THR A 349 24.17 -34.79 6.98
N GLU A 350 24.07 -36.06 7.27
CA GLU A 350 24.88 -36.74 8.27
C GLU A 350 26.35 -36.90 7.85
N GLY A 351 27.21 -37.17 8.84
CA GLY A 351 28.62 -37.50 8.60
C GLY A 351 29.52 -36.33 8.19
N ILE A 352 29.18 -35.12 8.66
CA ILE A 352 30.01 -33.94 8.42
C ILE A 352 31.29 -34.05 9.24
N THR A 353 32.41 -33.84 8.60
CA THR A 353 33.73 -33.75 9.24
C THR A 353 34.35 -32.39 8.97
N VAL A 354 35.09 -31.88 9.93
CA VAL A 354 35.83 -30.64 9.83
C VAL A 354 37.30 -30.88 10.13
N THR A 355 38.15 -30.44 9.22
CA THR A 355 39.62 -30.53 9.37
C THR A 355 40.20 -29.12 9.44
N ILE A 356 40.83 -28.80 10.57
CA ILE A 356 41.48 -27.51 10.78
C ILE A 356 42.92 -27.60 10.29
N ALA A 357 43.33 -26.58 9.54
CA ALA A 357 44.72 -26.52 9.05
C ALA A 357 45.71 -26.44 10.24
N ALA A 358 46.87 -27.02 10.08
CA ALA A 358 47.91 -27.02 11.09
C ALA A 358 48.39 -25.58 11.41
N PRO A 359 48.90 -25.33 12.63
CA PRO A 359 49.45 -24.01 12.96
C PRO A 359 50.69 -23.70 12.09
N PRO A 360 51.02 -22.42 11.86
CA PRO A 360 52.10 -22.01 10.96
C PRO A 360 53.47 -22.60 11.32
N VAL A 361 53.71 -22.87 12.60
CA VAL A 361 54.92 -23.51 13.09
C VAL A 361 54.53 -24.81 13.81
N LEU A 362 54.83 -25.93 13.22
CA LEU A 362 54.45 -27.25 13.73
C LEU A 362 55.36 -27.75 14.88
N SER A 363 56.61 -27.29 14.95
CA SER A 363 57.53 -27.77 15.96
C SER A 363 57.09 -27.40 17.40
N GLY A 364 56.69 -28.42 18.17
CA GLY A 364 56.21 -28.24 19.55
C GLY A 364 54.78 -27.80 19.70
N ASN A 365 54.05 -27.58 18.63
CA ASN A 365 52.65 -27.17 18.62
C ASN A 365 51.69 -28.29 18.21
N THR A 366 50.45 -28.22 18.67
CA THR A 366 49.43 -29.23 18.37
C THR A 366 48.33 -28.65 17.46
N THR A 367 47.90 -29.45 16.47
CA THR A 367 46.79 -29.09 15.58
C THR A 367 45.46 -29.11 16.37
N ALA A 368 44.63 -28.10 16.15
CA ALA A 368 43.31 -28.04 16.74
C ALA A 368 42.39 -29.11 16.12
N THR A 369 41.45 -29.59 16.91
CA THR A 369 40.41 -30.54 16.49
C THR A 369 39.04 -30.03 16.83
N ALA A 370 38.08 -30.32 15.95
CA ALA A 370 36.69 -29.99 16.17
C ALA A 370 35.77 -31.12 15.70
N THR A 371 34.58 -31.15 16.22
CA THR A 371 33.53 -32.05 15.79
C THR A 371 32.41 -31.23 15.16
N ALA A 372 31.71 -31.83 14.18
CA ALA A 372 30.48 -31.29 13.64
C ALA A 372 29.33 -32.19 14.06
N SER A 373 28.28 -31.62 14.63
CA SER A 373 27.03 -32.33 14.87
C SER A 373 26.08 -32.07 13.72
N GLY A 374 25.39 -33.11 13.23
CA GLY A 374 24.29 -32.96 12.30
C GLY A 374 23.16 -32.12 12.90
N GLU A 375 22.26 -31.59 12.09
CA GLU A 375 21.11 -30.90 12.62
C GLU A 375 20.16 -31.88 13.32
N THR A 376 19.76 -31.50 14.51
CA THR A 376 18.81 -32.27 15.32
C THR A 376 17.37 -31.88 15.00
N ASP A 377 16.41 -32.72 15.39
CA ASP A 377 14.97 -32.43 15.27
C ASP A 377 14.60 -31.09 15.89
N SER A 378 15.22 -30.70 17.00
CA SER A 378 14.99 -29.40 17.64
C SER A 378 15.36 -28.19 16.79
N LYS A 379 16.17 -28.38 15.75
CA LYS A 379 16.54 -27.37 14.75
C LYS A 379 15.85 -27.56 13.40
N GLY A 380 14.87 -28.47 13.31
CA GLY A 380 14.11 -28.75 12.11
C GLY A 380 14.64 -29.90 11.26
N GLY A 381 15.43 -30.78 11.84
CA GLY A 381 15.88 -32.05 11.26
C GLY A 381 16.90 -31.90 10.10
N PRO A 382 17.38 -33.04 9.57
CA PRO A 382 18.47 -33.09 8.58
C PRO A 382 17.95 -33.06 7.13
N ALA A 383 16.96 -32.26 6.80
CA ALA A 383 16.39 -32.22 5.46
C ALA A 383 17.32 -31.57 4.44
N LEU A 384 17.28 -32.00 3.17
CA LEU A 384 18.02 -31.40 2.05
C LEU A 384 17.47 -30.00 1.68
N ALA A 385 16.18 -29.76 1.92
CA ALA A 385 15.54 -28.47 1.72
C ALA A 385 14.52 -28.22 2.85
N ARG A 386 14.35 -26.94 3.23
CA ARG A 386 13.41 -26.51 4.27
C ARG A 386 12.57 -25.38 3.78
N TYR A 387 11.28 -25.49 4.03
CA TYR A 387 10.34 -24.40 3.88
C TYR A 387 9.95 -23.90 5.27
N ILE A 388 10.24 -22.64 5.56
CA ILE A 388 9.90 -22.01 6.84
C ILE A 388 8.85 -20.95 6.59
N THR A 389 7.67 -21.13 7.17
CA THR A 389 6.59 -20.13 7.10
C THR A 389 6.95 -18.89 7.91
N ARG A 390 6.29 -17.79 7.62
CA ARG A 390 6.36 -16.62 8.48
C ARG A 390 5.78 -16.92 9.87
N LYS A 391 6.25 -16.20 10.89
CA LYS A 391 5.65 -16.19 12.23
C LYS A 391 4.21 -15.63 12.12
N VAL A 392 3.26 -16.34 12.71
CA VAL A 392 1.87 -15.90 12.84
C VAL A 392 1.64 -15.55 14.30
N ASN A 393 1.22 -14.32 14.59
CA ASN A 393 0.72 -13.91 15.89
C ASN A 393 -0.80 -14.03 15.89
N LEU A 394 -1.35 -14.71 16.87
CA LEU A 394 -2.80 -14.72 17.10
C LEU A 394 -3.21 -13.37 17.72
N ALA A 395 -4.43 -12.94 17.47
CA ALA A 395 -4.98 -11.75 18.10
C ALA A 395 -5.23 -12.00 19.59
N ASP A 396 -5.16 -10.92 20.39
CA ASP A 396 -5.47 -10.98 21.82
C ASP A 396 -6.83 -11.62 22.07
N GLY A 397 -6.87 -12.57 23.02
CA GLY A 397 -8.09 -13.32 23.35
C GLY A 397 -8.36 -14.53 22.46
N PHE A 398 -7.49 -14.82 21.49
CA PHE A 398 -7.55 -16.04 20.69
C PHE A 398 -6.50 -17.05 21.16
N ASP A 399 -6.88 -17.89 22.09
CA ASP A 399 -6.05 -19.01 22.50
C ASP A 399 -6.28 -20.21 21.58
N SER A 400 -5.20 -20.85 21.17
CA SER A 400 -5.26 -22.11 20.42
C SER A 400 -4.34 -23.13 21.05
N ASN A 401 -4.90 -24.25 21.39
CA ASN A 401 -4.17 -25.42 21.89
C ASN A 401 -4.01 -26.52 20.85
N MET A 402 -4.40 -26.26 19.60
CA MET A 402 -4.31 -27.23 18.50
C MET A 402 -3.79 -26.57 17.23
N ILE A 403 -2.76 -27.15 16.64
CA ILE A 403 -2.26 -26.82 15.31
C ILE A 403 -2.54 -28.00 14.36
N ARG A 404 -3.18 -27.73 13.23
CA ARG A 404 -3.30 -28.66 12.12
C ARG A 404 -2.64 -28.07 10.88
N VAL A 405 -1.78 -28.85 10.24
CA VAL A 405 -1.16 -28.49 8.99
C VAL A 405 -1.72 -29.38 7.89
N TYR A 406 -2.33 -28.75 6.88
CA TYR A 406 -2.77 -29.43 5.66
C TYR A 406 -1.71 -29.22 4.60
N LEU A 407 -1.17 -30.30 4.08
CA LEU A 407 -0.11 -30.27 3.07
C LEU A 407 -0.60 -31.02 1.82
N THR A 408 -0.58 -30.32 0.70
CA THR A 408 -0.73 -30.95 -0.62
C THR A 408 0.64 -30.95 -1.29
N ALA A 409 1.19 -32.12 -1.48
CA ALA A 409 2.54 -32.26 -2.04
C ALA A 409 2.64 -33.47 -2.95
N TYR A 410 3.54 -33.37 -3.94
CA TYR A 410 3.99 -34.52 -4.71
C TYR A 410 5.25 -35.08 -4.06
N GLN A 411 5.19 -36.31 -3.58
CA GLN A 411 6.29 -36.99 -2.93
C GLN A 411 6.77 -38.14 -3.83
N PRO A 412 7.95 -37.99 -4.48
CA PRO A 412 8.59 -39.11 -5.19
C PRO A 412 8.90 -40.27 -4.23
N PRO A 413 9.06 -41.51 -4.74
CA PRO A 413 9.23 -42.70 -3.92
C PRO A 413 10.41 -42.65 -2.91
N GLU A 414 11.45 -41.89 -3.20
CA GLU A 414 12.66 -41.78 -2.34
C GLU A 414 12.69 -40.45 -1.53
N ALA A 415 11.63 -39.63 -1.62
CA ALA A 415 11.56 -38.37 -0.89
C ALA A 415 10.73 -38.53 0.39
N THR A 416 11.15 -37.83 1.43
CA THR A 416 10.41 -37.75 2.71
C THR A 416 10.09 -36.29 3.01
N ILE A 417 8.86 -36.02 3.40
CA ILE A 417 8.42 -34.71 3.85
C ILE A 417 8.10 -34.79 5.34
N GLU A 418 8.76 -33.98 6.13
CA GLU A 418 8.57 -33.90 7.57
C GLU A 418 8.11 -32.49 7.94
N VAL A 419 7.14 -32.41 8.84
CA VAL A 419 6.56 -31.15 9.30
C VAL A 419 7.00 -30.90 10.73
N TYR A 420 7.46 -29.69 10.99
CA TYR A 420 7.87 -29.23 12.32
C TYR A 420 7.14 -27.94 12.65
N TYR A 421 6.94 -27.68 13.92
CA TYR A 421 6.32 -26.45 14.39
C TYR A 421 7.06 -25.86 15.60
N LYS A 422 6.92 -24.55 15.80
CA LYS A 422 7.28 -23.84 17.01
C LYS A 422 6.07 -23.06 17.50
N VAL A 423 5.87 -23.04 18.80
CA VAL A 423 4.87 -22.20 19.46
C VAL A 423 5.49 -21.48 20.64
N LEU A 424 4.98 -20.29 20.90
CA LEU A 424 5.29 -19.50 22.09
C LEU A 424 3.96 -19.01 22.67
N ALA A 425 3.72 -19.31 23.94
CA ALA A 425 2.60 -18.76 24.68
C ALA A 425 2.90 -17.29 25.02
N ASP A 426 1.86 -16.47 25.14
CA ASP A 426 2.00 -15.04 25.44
C ASP A 426 2.68 -14.78 26.80
N GLU A 427 2.46 -15.68 27.77
CA GLU A 427 3.07 -15.63 29.10
C GLU A 427 4.56 -16.02 29.12
N ASP A 428 5.07 -16.57 28.02
CA ASP A 428 6.44 -17.09 27.97
C ASP A 428 7.43 -15.99 27.57
N GLN A 429 8.34 -15.67 28.49
CA GLN A 429 9.35 -14.62 28.33
C GLN A 429 10.53 -15.02 27.40
N THR A 430 10.56 -16.24 26.88
CA THR A 430 11.65 -16.67 26.00
C THR A 430 11.50 -16.06 24.61
N ASN A 431 12.63 -15.83 23.94
CA ASN A 431 12.58 -15.37 22.56
C ASN A 431 12.07 -16.48 21.64
N PHE A 432 11.10 -16.18 20.78
CA PHE A 432 10.57 -17.13 19.79
C PHE A 432 11.67 -17.75 18.91
N ALA A 433 12.73 -17.01 18.59
CA ALA A 433 13.84 -17.52 17.80
C ALA A 433 14.57 -18.69 18.48
N ASP A 434 14.64 -18.68 19.80
CA ASP A 434 15.37 -19.67 20.61
C ASP A 434 14.54 -20.91 20.93
N ARG A 435 13.25 -20.90 20.60
CA ARG A 435 12.38 -22.08 20.79
C ARG A 435 12.78 -23.22 19.85
N PRO A 436 12.84 -24.46 20.37
CA PRO A 436 13.10 -25.63 19.55
C PRO A 436 11.92 -25.93 18.61
N TYR A 437 12.20 -26.50 17.47
CA TYR A 437 11.21 -27.13 16.62
C TYR A 437 10.76 -28.45 17.21
N VAL A 438 9.50 -28.76 17.08
CA VAL A 438 8.89 -30.03 17.47
C VAL A 438 8.36 -30.71 16.21
N ARG A 439 8.74 -31.95 15.99
CA ARG A 439 8.28 -32.73 14.85
C ARG A 439 6.78 -33.05 15.03
N MET A 440 6.02 -32.79 13.98
CA MET A 440 4.60 -33.15 13.92
C MET A 440 4.46 -34.57 13.41
N LEU A 441 3.77 -35.42 14.17
CA LEU A 441 3.47 -36.75 13.73
C LEU A 441 2.35 -36.70 12.70
N ASN A 442 2.48 -37.47 11.61
CA ASN A 442 1.40 -37.65 10.66
C ASN A 442 0.23 -38.33 11.38
N VAL A 443 -0.91 -37.67 11.43
CA VAL A 443 -2.16 -38.30 11.77
C VAL A 443 -2.72 -38.80 10.45
N GLU A 444 -2.68 -40.10 10.25
CA GLU A 444 -3.40 -40.74 9.13
C GLU A 444 -4.86 -40.30 9.23
N GLN A 445 -5.36 -39.72 8.17
CA GLN A 445 -6.77 -39.42 8.05
C GLN A 445 -7.45 -40.78 7.91
N GLY A 446 -8.07 -41.24 8.99
CA GLY A 446 -8.97 -42.40 8.90
C GLY A 446 -10.08 -42.09 7.90
N ASP A 447 -10.36 -43.03 7.03
CA ASP A 447 -11.39 -43.04 5.99
C ASP A 447 -12.75 -42.52 6.45
#